data_75dbef9adb281b85974dde519558ac84
#
_entry.id   75dbef9adb281b85974dde519558ac84
#
_cell.length_a   1.000
_cell.length_b   1.000
_cell.length_c   1.000
_cell.angle_alpha   90.00
_cell.angle_beta   90.00
_cell.angle_gamma   90.00
#
_symmetry.space_group_name_H-M   'P 1'
#
loop_
_entity.id
_entity.type
_entity.pdbx_description
1 polymer ?
#
loop_
_entity_poly.entity_id
_entity_poly.type
_entity_poly.pdbx_seq_one_letter_code
_entity_poly.pdbx_strand_id
1 'polypeptide(L)'
;MSMSDPIADMLTRIRNAQLVEKSSVSMPSSKLKAAIAAVLKDEGYIESFQVRGDAARPELEIELKYYAGRPVIERIERVSRPGLRIYKGRHDIPSVMNGLGVAIITTPKGVMTDRKARQAGIGGEVLCYVA
;
A
#
# COMPACT_ATOMS: atom_id res chain seq x y z
N MET A 1 -21.53 6.73 7.37
CA MET A 1 -21.26 5.60 6.50
C MET A 1 -20.16 4.74 7.07
N SER A 2 -20.40 3.47 7.16
CA SER A 2 -19.37 2.57 7.67
C SER A 2 -18.24 2.44 6.66
N MET A 3 -17.04 2.30 7.18
CA MET A 3 -15.87 2.11 6.37
C MET A 3 -15.76 0.62 6.03
N SER A 4 -16.26 0.25 4.86
CA SER A 4 -16.28 -1.15 4.43
C SER A 4 -14.94 -1.62 3.88
N ASP A 5 -14.03 -0.71 3.53
CA ASP A 5 -12.71 -1.05 2.98
C ASP A 5 -11.65 -0.11 3.56
N PRO A 6 -11.05 -0.50 4.70
CA PRO A 6 -10.02 0.32 5.33
C PRO A 6 -8.78 0.55 4.45
N ILE A 7 -8.46 -0.41 3.59
CA ILE A 7 -7.30 -0.27 2.69
C ILE A 7 -7.59 0.77 1.62
N ALA A 8 -8.79 0.73 1.03
CA ALA A 8 -9.19 1.75 0.06
C ALA A 8 -9.17 3.14 0.69
N ASP A 9 -9.61 3.25 1.95
CA ASP A 9 -9.55 4.51 2.69
C ASP A 9 -8.11 5.00 2.86
N MET A 10 -7.20 4.09 3.22
CA MET A 10 -5.78 4.42 3.34
C MET A 10 -5.22 4.99 2.04
N LEU A 11 -5.49 4.33 0.91
CA LEU A 11 -4.98 4.77 -0.38
C LEU A 11 -5.59 6.12 -0.78
N THR A 12 -6.86 6.33 -0.48
CA THR A 12 -7.54 7.60 -0.74
C THR A 12 -6.94 8.72 0.09
N ARG A 13 -6.66 8.47 1.37
CA ARG A 13 -6.03 9.48 2.24
C ARG A 13 -4.65 9.89 1.72
N ILE A 14 -3.86 8.92 1.27
CA ILE A 14 -2.55 9.21 0.68
C ILE A 14 -2.72 10.08 -0.57
N ARG A 15 -3.62 9.67 -1.47
CA ARG A 15 -3.87 10.39 -2.71
C ARG A 15 -4.34 11.83 -2.45
N ASN A 16 -5.29 11.99 -1.56
CA ASN A 16 -5.83 13.32 -1.23
C ASN A 16 -4.79 14.22 -0.57
N ALA A 17 -3.97 13.67 0.32
CA ALA A 17 -2.91 14.44 0.96
C ALA A 17 -1.87 14.95 -0.05
N GLN A 18 -1.58 14.13 -1.07
CA GLN A 18 -0.66 14.54 -2.13
C GLN A 18 -1.22 15.65 -3.00
N LEU A 19 -2.55 15.66 -3.22
CA LEU A 19 -3.19 16.70 -4.02
C LEU A 19 -3.03 18.08 -3.39
N VAL A 20 -3.00 18.16 -2.07
CA VAL A 20 -2.80 19.43 -1.35
C VAL A 20 -1.39 19.57 -0.80
N GLU A 21 -0.47 18.73 -1.27
CA GLU A 21 0.96 18.79 -0.98
C GLU A 21 1.27 18.73 0.52
N LYS A 22 0.56 17.91 1.27
CA LYS A 22 0.85 17.70 2.68
C LYS A 22 2.15 16.91 2.85
N SER A 23 2.89 17.20 3.91
CA SER A 23 4.11 16.46 4.23
C SER A 23 3.81 15.10 4.84
N SER A 24 2.70 14.95 5.54
CA SER A 24 2.32 13.70 6.19
C SER A 24 0.82 13.51 6.19
N VAL A 25 0.41 12.27 6.45
CA VAL A 25 -1.00 11.89 6.58
C VAL A 25 -1.13 10.88 7.71
N SER A 26 -2.19 11.01 8.49
CA SER A 26 -2.46 10.14 9.65
C SER A 26 -3.79 9.41 9.45
N MET A 27 -3.87 8.22 10.03
CA MET A 27 -5.07 7.39 9.94
C MET A 27 -5.05 6.34 11.05
N PRO A 28 -6.20 5.76 11.40
CA PRO A 28 -6.19 4.60 12.30
C PRO A 28 -5.34 3.48 11.70
N SER A 29 -4.50 2.88 12.51
CA SER A 29 -3.59 1.84 12.04
C SER A 29 -4.19 0.45 12.19
N SER A 30 -3.62 -0.50 11.43
CA SER A 30 -3.84 -1.93 11.61
C SER A 30 -2.55 -2.62 11.19
N LYS A 31 -2.44 -3.91 11.51
CA LYS A 31 -1.26 -4.68 11.10
C LYS A 31 -1.08 -4.66 9.59
N LEU A 32 -2.19 -4.78 8.85
CA LEU A 32 -2.14 -4.79 7.39
C LEU A 32 -1.72 -3.42 6.85
N LYS A 33 -2.27 -2.34 7.37
CA LYS A 33 -1.88 -0.99 6.93
C LYS A 33 -0.41 -0.71 7.20
N ALA A 34 0.08 -1.10 8.37
CA ALA A 34 1.49 -0.92 8.71
C ALA A 34 2.40 -1.74 7.78
N ALA A 35 1.97 -2.95 7.43
CA ALA A 35 2.73 -3.80 6.50
C ALA A 35 2.77 -3.19 5.10
N ILE A 36 1.66 -2.61 4.63
CA ILE A 36 1.62 -1.90 3.34
C ILE A 36 2.57 -0.70 3.38
N ALA A 37 2.54 0.07 4.47
CA ALA A 37 3.43 1.22 4.62
C ALA A 37 4.90 0.81 4.59
N ALA A 38 5.24 -0.33 5.21
CA ALA A 38 6.60 -0.85 5.18
C ALA A 38 7.05 -1.18 3.75
N VAL A 39 6.17 -1.78 2.96
CA VAL A 39 6.48 -2.06 1.56
C VAL A 39 6.66 -0.77 0.76
N LEU A 40 5.79 0.21 0.97
CA LEU A 40 5.90 1.51 0.28
C LEU A 40 7.23 2.19 0.61
N LYS A 41 7.66 2.11 1.87
CA LYS A 41 8.94 2.69 2.28
C LYS A 41 10.11 1.96 1.63
N ASP A 42 10.10 0.63 1.67
CA ASP A 42 11.18 -0.17 1.11
C ASP A 42 11.32 0.05 -0.40
N GLU A 43 10.22 0.29 -1.10
CA GLU A 43 10.23 0.54 -2.54
C GLU A 43 10.49 2.01 -2.89
N GLY A 44 10.66 2.87 -1.87
CA GLY A 44 11.00 4.27 -2.09
C GLY A 44 9.83 5.18 -2.43
N TYR A 45 8.60 4.75 -2.18
CA TYR A 45 7.41 5.55 -2.49
C TYR A 45 7.04 6.54 -1.40
N ILE A 46 7.45 6.30 -0.16
CA ILE A 46 7.25 7.21 0.96
C ILE A 46 8.58 7.40 1.69
N GLU A 47 8.70 8.50 2.44
CA GLU A 47 9.91 8.78 3.21
C GLU A 47 10.02 7.85 4.42
N SER A 48 8.96 7.77 5.21
CA SER A 48 8.92 6.96 6.41
C SER A 48 7.50 6.80 6.91
N PHE A 49 7.33 5.98 7.92
CA PHE A 49 6.07 5.85 8.62
C PHE A 49 6.33 5.49 10.08
N GLN A 50 5.35 5.75 10.93
CA GLN A 50 5.43 5.30 12.32
C GLN A 50 4.03 5.01 12.84
N VAL A 51 3.96 4.08 13.78
CA VAL A 51 2.72 3.75 14.47
C VAL A 51 2.81 4.35 15.85
N ARG A 52 1.84 5.18 16.20
CA ARG A 52 1.76 5.85 17.49
C ARG A 52 0.47 5.45 18.21
N GLY A 53 0.32 5.96 19.43
CA GLY A 53 -0.85 5.70 20.23
C GLY A 53 -0.69 4.42 21.04
N ASP A 54 -1.73 4.08 21.78
CA ASP A 54 -1.70 2.88 22.60
C ASP A 54 -2.16 1.66 21.78
N ALA A 55 -2.07 0.48 22.39
CA ALA A 55 -2.44 -0.76 21.71
C ALA A 55 -3.93 -0.83 21.36
N ALA A 56 -4.76 -0.06 22.07
CA ALA A 56 -6.21 -0.05 21.83
C ALA A 56 -6.58 0.82 20.62
N ARG A 57 -5.82 1.90 20.40
CA ARG A 57 -6.08 2.87 19.33
C ARG A 57 -4.79 3.27 18.61
N PRO A 58 -4.16 2.35 17.89
CA PRO A 58 -2.95 2.71 17.16
C PRO A 58 -3.27 3.65 16.01
N GLU A 59 -2.36 4.58 15.77
CA GLU A 59 -2.46 5.53 14.69
C GLU A 59 -1.23 5.40 13.80
N LEU A 60 -1.46 5.35 12.50
CA LEU A 60 -0.40 5.28 11.50
C LEU A 60 -0.17 6.67 10.92
N GLU A 61 1.07 7.14 10.99
CA GLU A 61 1.47 8.38 10.33
C GLU A 61 2.46 8.05 9.24
N ILE A 62 2.19 8.56 8.04
CA ILE A 62 3.02 8.35 6.85
C ILE A 62 3.61 9.69 6.43
N GLU A 63 4.94 9.75 6.29
CA GLU A 63 5.60 10.90 5.69
C GLU A 63 5.66 10.69 4.19
N LEU A 64 5.01 11.58 3.46
CA LEU A 64 4.93 11.51 2.01
C LEU A 64 6.24 11.98 1.38
N LYS A 65 6.47 11.52 0.17
CA LYS A 65 7.72 11.80 -0.54
C LYS A 65 7.43 12.57 -1.82
N TYR A 66 8.20 13.61 -2.03
CA TYR A 66 8.10 14.45 -3.23
C TYR A 66 9.46 14.58 -3.88
N TYR A 67 9.46 14.74 -5.18
CA TYR A 67 10.68 14.97 -5.93
C TYR A 67 10.41 16.06 -6.97
N ALA A 68 11.23 17.12 -6.95
CA ALA A 68 11.08 18.25 -7.86
C ALA A 68 9.65 18.82 -7.85
N GLY A 69 9.04 18.91 -6.64
CA GLY A 69 7.71 19.47 -6.47
C GLY A 69 6.56 18.53 -6.82
N ARG A 70 6.84 17.28 -7.14
CA ARG A 70 5.82 16.31 -7.52
C ARG A 70 5.79 15.12 -6.57
N PRO A 71 4.61 14.55 -6.29
CA PRO A 71 4.55 13.32 -5.50
C PRO A 71 5.31 12.19 -6.20
N VAL A 72 6.04 11.40 -5.41
CA VAL A 72 6.71 10.22 -5.95
C VAL A 72 5.68 9.17 -6.38
N ILE A 73 4.59 9.02 -5.63
CA ILE A 73 3.50 8.14 -6.03
C ILE A 73 2.66 8.87 -7.08
N GLU A 74 2.70 8.39 -8.32
CA GLU A 74 1.87 8.94 -9.39
C GLU A 74 0.54 8.24 -9.49
N ARG A 75 0.52 6.95 -9.11
CA ARG A 75 -0.65 6.11 -9.25
C ARG A 75 -0.73 5.16 -8.07
N ILE A 76 -1.89 5.11 -7.41
CA ILE A 76 -2.14 4.18 -6.32
C ILE A 76 -3.60 3.75 -6.40
N GLU A 77 -3.83 2.45 -6.62
CA GLU A 77 -5.15 1.91 -6.93
C GLU A 77 -5.44 0.66 -6.13
N ARG A 78 -6.63 0.59 -5.58
CA ARG A 78 -7.15 -0.61 -4.94
C ARG A 78 -7.48 -1.66 -6.00
N VAL A 79 -7.10 -2.91 -5.77
CA VAL A 79 -7.39 -4.01 -6.70
C VAL A 79 -8.42 -4.95 -6.07
N SER A 80 -8.02 -5.70 -5.04
CA SER A 80 -8.94 -6.58 -4.33
C SER A 80 -9.83 -5.77 -3.40
N ARG A 81 -11.12 -6.07 -3.38
CA ARG A 81 -12.12 -5.33 -2.59
C ARG A 81 -12.95 -6.31 -1.78
N PRO A 82 -13.57 -5.87 -0.68
CA PRO A 82 -14.43 -6.78 0.10
C PRO A 82 -15.53 -7.45 -0.72
N GLY A 83 -16.09 -6.74 -1.71
CA GLY A 83 -17.14 -7.28 -2.58
C GLY A 83 -16.61 -8.10 -3.75
N LEU A 84 -15.31 -8.03 -4.03
CA LEU A 84 -14.71 -8.78 -5.13
C LEU A 84 -13.23 -9.00 -4.82
N ARG A 85 -12.92 -10.11 -4.16
CA ARG A 85 -11.54 -10.46 -3.83
C ARG A 85 -10.80 -10.97 -5.06
N ILE A 86 -9.57 -10.50 -5.24
CA ILE A 86 -8.73 -10.86 -6.37
C ILE A 86 -7.50 -11.61 -5.85
N TYR A 87 -7.45 -12.90 -6.16
CA TYR A 87 -6.33 -13.77 -5.81
C TYR A 87 -5.60 -14.20 -7.07
N LYS A 88 -4.27 -14.28 -6.99
CA LYS A 88 -3.45 -14.75 -8.11
C LYS A 88 -2.48 -15.81 -7.61
N GLY A 89 -2.38 -16.89 -8.36
CA GLY A 89 -1.40 -17.93 -8.09
C GLY A 89 -0.01 -17.50 -8.48
N ARG A 90 0.98 -18.28 -8.08
CA ARG A 90 2.40 -17.97 -8.30
C ARG A 90 2.78 -17.72 -9.76
N HIS A 91 2.04 -18.31 -10.71
CA HIS A 91 2.32 -18.16 -12.14
C HIS A 91 1.56 -17.00 -12.78
N ASP A 92 0.62 -16.40 -12.05
CA ASP A 92 -0.28 -15.38 -12.59
C ASP A 92 -0.13 -14.04 -11.89
N ILE A 93 0.95 -13.82 -11.16
CA ILE A 93 1.19 -12.58 -10.43
C ILE A 93 1.35 -11.43 -11.42
N PRO A 94 0.55 -10.35 -11.30
CA PRO A 94 0.57 -9.27 -12.26
C PRO A 94 1.84 -8.43 -12.17
N SER A 95 2.21 -7.83 -13.29
CA SER A 95 3.22 -6.77 -13.36
C SER A 95 2.53 -5.44 -13.52
N VAL A 96 3.10 -4.38 -12.97
CA VAL A 96 2.54 -3.04 -13.06
C VAL A 96 3.47 -2.19 -13.92
N MET A 97 2.94 -1.62 -15.01
CA MET A 97 3.70 -0.76 -15.92
C MET A 97 5.02 -1.40 -16.36
N ASN A 98 4.96 -2.65 -16.79
CA ASN A 98 6.12 -3.42 -17.24
C ASN A 98 7.28 -3.46 -16.23
N GLY A 99 6.93 -3.49 -14.94
CA GLY A 99 7.92 -3.56 -13.87
C GLY A 99 8.38 -2.21 -13.34
N LEU A 100 7.87 -1.11 -13.87
CA LEU A 100 8.18 0.22 -13.35
C LEU A 100 7.42 0.52 -12.06
N GLY A 101 6.24 -0.12 -11.87
CA GLY A 101 5.49 -0.03 -10.64
C GLY A 101 5.52 -1.35 -9.89
N VAL A 102 4.75 -1.43 -8.81
CA VAL A 102 4.65 -2.64 -8.00
C VAL A 102 3.19 -2.98 -7.71
N ALA A 103 2.90 -4.27 -7.59
CA ALA A 103 1.67 -4.74 -6.97
C ALA A 103 2.02 -5.13 -5.53
N ILE A 104 1.19 -4.75 -4.58
CA ILE A 104 1.36 -5.16 -3.18
C ILE A 104 0.42 -6.32 -2.93
N ILE A 105 0.99 -7.44 -2.50
CA ILE A 105 0.28 -8.71 -2.40
C ILE A 105 0.40 -9.23 -0.97
N THR A 106 -0.72 -9.67 -0.39
CA THR A 106 -0.67 -10.37 0.89
C THR A 106 -0.61 -11.87 0.63
N THR A 107 0.41 -12.52 1.19
CA THR A 107 0.71 -13.93 0.99
C THR A 107 0.77 -14.64 2.33
N PRO A 108 0.80 -15.98 2.34
CA PRO A 108 1.00 -16.71 3.59
C PRO A 108 2.30 -16.35 4.33
N LYS A 109 3.27 -15.78 3.62
CA LYS A 109 4.54 -15.34 4.21
C LYS A 109 4.60 -13.84 4.48
N GLY A 110 3.48 -13.14 4.37
CA GLY A 110 3.36 -11.73 4.67
C GLY A 110 3.05 -10.87 3.45
N VAL A 111 3.01 -9.57 3.68
CA VAL A 111 2.75 -8.58 2.64
C VAL A 111 4.04 -8.28 1.91
N MET A 112 4.02 -8.32 0.60
CA MET A 112 5.21 -8.12 -0.22
C MET A 112 4.87 -7.61 -1.61
N THR A 113 5.89 -7.22 -2.36
CA THR A 113 5.71 -6.81 -3.76
C THR A 113 5.50 -8.03 -4.65
N ASP A 114 4.97 -7.78 -5.85
CA ASP A 114 4.84 -8.80 -6.88
C ASP A 114 6.19 -9.45 -7.21
N ARG A 115 7.25 -8.65 -7.25
CA ARG A 115 8.60 -9.15 -7.54
C ARG A 115 9.07 -10.15 -6.50
N LYS A 116 8.88 -9.81 -5.21
CA LYS A 116 9.27 -10.72 -4.13
C LYS A 116 8.41 -11.98 -4.11
N ALA A 117 7.11 -11.86 -4.39
CA ALA A 117 6.22 -13.00 -4.45
C ALA A 117 6.62 -13.96 -5.57
N ARG A 118 6.99 -13.44 -6.75
CA ARG A 118 7.48 -14.26 -7.85
C ARG A 118 8.77 -14.96 -7.48
N GLN A 119 9.70 -14.27 -6.84
CA GLN A 119 10.96 -14.87 -6.40
C GLN A 119 10.74 -15.98 -5.37
N ALA A 120 9.78 -15.80 -4.49
CA ALA A 120 9.45 -16.79 -3.48
C ALA A 120 8.57 -17.93 -4.04
N GLY A 121 8.05 -17.78 -5.25
CA GLY A 121 7.20 -18.79 -5.86
C GLY A 121 5.85 -18.95 -5.18
N ILE A 122 5.29 -17.86 -4.65
CA ILE A 122 4.01 -17.88 -3.94
C ILE A 122 3.06 -16.85 -4.53
N GLY A 123 1.77 -17.15 -4.43
CA GLY A 123 0.72 -16.22 -4.81
C GLY A 123 -0.02 -15.68 -3.59
N GLY A 124 -1.03 -14.88 -3.81
CA GLY A 124 -1.84 -14.33 -2.75
C GLY A 124 -2.89 -13.36 -3.26
N GLU A 125 -3.40 -12.56 -2.35
CA GLU A 125 -4.40 -11.55 -2.67
C GLU A 125 -3.71 -10.26 -3.10
N VAL A 126 -4.09 -9.77 -4.28
CA VAL A 126 -3.52 -8.53 -4.82
C VAL A 126 -4.26 -7.36 -4.21
N LEU A 127 -3.61 -6.63 -3.31
CA LEU A 127 -4.23 -5.54 -2.56
C LEU A 127 -4.35 -4.27 -3.38
N CYS A 128 -3.27 -3.86 -4.03
CA CYS A 128 -3.25 -2.60 -4.76
C CYS A 128 -2.09 -2.56 -5.76
N TYR A 129 -2.17 -1.60 -6.67
CA TYR A 129 -1.07 -1.25 -7.58
C TYR A 129 -0.53 0.12 -7.19
N VAL A 130 0.78 0.29 -7.25
CA VAL A 130 1.46 1.56 -6.97
C VAL A 130 2.51 1.82 -8.06
N ALA A 131 2.51 3.01 -8.54
CA ALA A 131 3.53 3.44 -9.51
C ALA A 131 3.88 4.93 -9.34
#